data_e440f80f4fd1b153283e5b005d070462
#
_entry.id   e440f80f4fd1b153283e5b005d070462
#
_cell.length_a   1.000
_cell.length_b   1.000
_cell.length_c   1.000
_cell.angle_alpha   90.00
_cell.angle_beta   90.00
_cell.angle_gamma   90.00
#
_symmetry.space_group_name_H-M   'P 1'
#
loop_
_entity.id
_entity.type
_entity.pdbx_description
1 polymer ?
#
loop_
_entity_poly.entity_id
_entity_poly.type
_entity_poly.pdbx_seq_one_letter_code
_entity_poly.pdbx_strand_id
1 'polypeptide(L)'
;MKNNRILLALTLLFIMFGSRAQTLVPNGPKTEIEEGAQFSVLGEDEHYLYLGCLKMGWLGTYDDMIVTVYDKQKNVIVVEHEIDEDYKFRIAYMRGNDVVLLGEKYNKKTKSEEYYEASFPILEKKIKKLVCNTIYSVPAVGQSVRVARILRSPDLSKIAFLTYTEPSGKGAQGYKLDVQVVDAEGNTINHIREQFQGDTPYNVDGFLSEDGTVFVKEKRDNRDKTQGGDVRWVYRFLTVTTSGEVVPFKPSDNIRKVSNNIMKLLPGKKAQMFFFGKTENGVATFIINGDGELSEENVIEMKIPDVPDNITYEDEAEDMAFHTEQILPLQDGRILVLAYLHKEVIYSDGRYVHTNRFYQNIYLYLFDNKGDLLSSTVLPYSCVEGGGNHRDMPVAFEWKGDLWLLYNGEKNNYGAQKPHKWHRLVHTKPEPRCVVMGRLDNELDFEPKILYAPSNPKKTFSFGDYYDKVIRVTDDAVYLLMHRGTDNYIDKITE
;
A
#
# COMPACT_ATOMS: atom_id res chain seq x y z
N MET A 1 25.46 -36.48 -41.25
CA MET A 1 25.97 -35.11 -40.91
C MET A 1 24.90 -34.03 -40.83
N LYS A 2 23.67 -34.16 -41.40
CA LYS A 2 22.60 -33.16 -41.27
C LYS A 2 21.94 -33.11 -39.89
N ASN A 3 21.79 -34.24 -39.20
CA ASN A 3 21.09 -34.32 -37.92
C ASN A 3 21.85 -33.64 -36.76
N ASN A 4 23.19 -33.60 -36.79
CA ASN A 4 23.99 -32.95 -35.75
C ASN A 4 23.93 -31.42 -35.81
N ARG A 5 23.61 -30.83 -36.97
CA ARG A 5 23.47 -29.38 -37.09
C ARG A 5 22.13 -28.87 -36.54
N ILE A 6 21.08 -29.69 -36.65
CA ILE A 6 19.76 -29.36 -36.10
C ILE A 6 19.79 -29.46 -34.55
N LEU A 7 20.47 -30.48 -34.03
CA LEU A 7 20.63 -30.62 -32.57
C LEU A 7 21.47 -29.49 -31.99
N LEU A 8 22.54 -29.06 -32.66
CA LEU A 8 23.37 -27.94 -32.23
C LEU A 8 22.60 -26.60 -32.29
N ALA A 9 21.76 -26.40 -33.32
CA ALA A 9 20.91 -25.20 -33.43
C ALA A 9 19.81 -25.16 -32.36
N LEU A 10 19.19 -26.30 -32.03
CA LEU A 10 18.25 -26.42 -30.93
C LEU A 10 18.91 -26.19 -29.57
N THR A 11 20.12 -26.73 -29.37
CA THR A 11 20.87 -26.51 -28.13
C THR A 11 21.31 -25.04 -27.97
N LEU A 12 21.72 -24.39 -29.07
CA LEU A 12 22.04 -22.96 -29.10
C LEU A 12 20.78 -22.09 -28.92
N LEU A 13 19.63 -22.49 -29.44
CA LEU A 13 18.35 -21.82 -29.17
C LEU A 13 17.95 -21.95 -27.68
N PHE A 14 18.13 -23.14 -27.10
CA PHE A 14 17.88 -23.33 -25.63
C PHE A 14 18.85 -22.54 -24.76
N ILE A 15 20.09 -22.32 -25.22
CA ILE A 15 21.07 -21.48 -24.48
C ILE A 15 20.73 -19.98 -24.62
N MET A 16 20.10 -19.56 -25.73
CA MET A 16 19.65 -18.18 -25.92
C MET A 16 18.38 -17.84 -25.13
N PHE A 17 17.58 -18.82 -24.73
CA PHE A 17 16.46 -18.68 -23.80
C PHE A 17 16.85 -19.07 -22.38
N GLY A 18 18.13 -19.06 -22.04
CA GLY A 18 18.58 -19.22 -20.65
C GLY A 18 17.94 -18.13 -19.83
N SER A 19 16.99 -18.51 -19.00
CA SER A 19 16.40 -17.63 -18.00
C SER A 19 17.52 -16.95 -17.24
N ARG A 20 17.71 -15.65 -17.45
CA ARG A 20 18.64 -14.88 -16.64
C ARG A 20 18.17 -15.03 -15.21
N ALA A 21 19.03 -15.55 -14.35
CA ALA A 21 18.69 -15.77 -12.96
C ALA A 21 18.62 -14.40 -12.26
N GLN A 22 17.47 -14.09 -11.69
CA GLN A 22 17.33 -12.91 -10.85
C GLN A 22 18.29 -13.00 -9.67
N THR A 23 18.98 -11.92 -9.38
CA THR A 23 19.96 -11.85 -8.32
C THR A 23 19.68 -10.66 -7.42
N LEU A 24 19.53 -10.90 -6.14
CA LEU A 24 19.52 -9.83 -5.14
C LEU A 24 20.95 -9.35 -4.91
N VAL A 25 21.17 -8.05 -5.06
CA VAL A 25 22.45 -7.39 -4.75
C VAL A 25 22.36 -6.79 -3.34
N PRO A 26 22.84 -7.50 -2.28
CA PRO A 26 22.60 -7.15 -0.90
C PRO A 26 23.65 -6.19 -0.31
N ASN A 27 24.13 -5.25 -1.11
CA ASN A 27 25.17 -4.28 -0.72
C ASN A 27 24.75 -2.86 -1.04
N GLY A 28 23.47 -2.59 -0.96
CA GLY A 28 22.95 -1.23 -1.11
C GLY A 28 23.37 -0.31 0.03
N PRO A 29 23.26 1.01 -0.14
CA PRO A 29 23.60 1.97 0.87
C PRO A 29 22.64 1.89 2.07
N LYS A 30 23.17 2.16 3.26
CA LYS A 30 22.38 2.40 4.46
C LYS A 30 21.58 3.69 4.27
N THR A 31 20.35 3.72 4.74
CA THR A 31 19.45 4.87 4.74
C THR A 31 18.95 5.19 6.14
N GLU A 32 18.63 6.45 6.42
CA GLU A 32 17.98 6.89 7.66
C GLU A 32 16.47 6.64 7.65
N ILE A 33 15.95 6.08 6.56
CA ILE A 33 14.55 5.67 6.48
C ILE A 33 14.28 4.65 7.58
N GLU A 34 13.39 5.03 8.49
CA GLU A 34 13.06 4.23 9.66
C GLU A 34 12.00 3.17 9.36
N GLU A 35 11.98 2.19 10.24
CA GLU A 35 10.96 1.16 10.30
C GLU A 35 9.56 1.77 10.58
N GLY A 36 8.53 1.41 9.83
CA GLY A 36 7.17 1.94 9.97
C GLY A 36 6.89 3.21 9.18
N ALA A 37 7.86 3.70 8.45
CA ALA A 37 7.70 4.89 7.64
C ALA A 37 6.91 4.63 6.35
N GLN A 38 6.07 5.57 5.96
CA GLN A 38 5.35 5.51 4.69
C GLN A 38 6.21 6.10 3.57
N PHE A 39 6.54 5.27 2.60
CA PHE A 39 7.31 5.68 1.43
C PHE A 39 6.46 6.28 0.32
N SER A 40 7.08 7.17 -0.43
CA SER A 40 6.59 7.59 -1.74
C SER A 40 7.75 7.80 -2.71
N VAL A 41 7.60 7.31 -3.93
CA VAL A 41 8.49 7.71 -5.01
C VAL A 41 8.06 9.11 -5.45
N LEU A 42 8.97 10.07 -5.31
CA LEU A 42 8.73 11.46 -5.70
C LEU A 42 8.92 11.66 -7.21
N GLY A 43 9.81 10.86 -7.79
CA GLY A 43 10.15 10.88 -9.20
C GLY A 43 11.42 10.07 -9.47
N GLU A 44 11.77 9.95 -10.74
CA GLU A 44 13.04 9.35 -11.19
C GLU A 44 13.49 9.96 -12.51
N ASP A 45 14.80 9.90 -12.75
CA ASP A 45 15.43 10.18 -14.04
C ASP A 45 16.39 9.05 -14.41
N GLU A 46 17.21 9.24 -15.45
CA GLU A 46 18.19 8.24 -15.89
C GLU A 46 19.19 7.85 -14.77
N HIS A 47 19.57 8.79 -13.91
CA HIS A 47 20.61 8.61 -12.90
C HIS A 47 20.07 8.41 -11.49
N TYR A 48 18.97 9.07 -11.14
CA TYR A 48 18.52 9.18 -9.76
C TYR A 48 17.10 8.60 -9.55
N LEU A 49 16.91 8.08 -8.36
CA LEU A 49 15.62 7.77 -7.78
C LEU A 49 15.40 8.71 -6.60
N TYR A 50 14.29 9.45 -6.62
CA TYR A 50 13.91 10.43 -5.61
C TYR A 50 12.84 9.83 -4.71
N LEU A 51 13.11 9.77 -3.41
CA LEU A 51 12.26 9.12 -2.43
C LEU A 51 11.83 10.12 -1.36
N GLY A 52 10.59 10.02 -0.93
CA GLY A 52 10.06 10.69 0.25
C GLY A 52 9.58 9.66 1.26
N CYS A 53 9.83 9.90 2.53
CA CYS A 53 9.46 9.02 3.60
C CYS A 53 8.84 9.83 4.73
N LEU A 54 7.62 9.50 5.15
CA LEU A 54 6.99 10.05 6.35
C LEU A 54 7.37 9.19 7.54
N LYS A 55 8.07 9.79 8.49
CA LYS A 55 8.50 9.15 9.72
C LYS A 55 7.35 9.08 10.72
N MET A 56 7.07 7.90 11.25
CA MET A 56 6.01 7.72 12.23
C MET A 56 6.55 8.06 13.62
N GLY A 57 6.01 9.10 14.23
CA GLY A 57 6.30 9.46 15.61
C GLY A 57 5.75 8.44 16.63
N TRP A 58 6.21 8.52 17.85
CA TRP A 58 5.92 7.58 18.95
C TRP A 58 4.41 7.38 19.24
N LEU A 59 3.58 8.35 18.91
CA LEU A 59 2.11 8.28 19.09
C LEU A 59 1.35 7.88 17.82
N GLY A 60 2.05 7.37 16.78
CA GLY A 60 1.42 7.05 15.50
C GLY A 60 1.06 8.31 14.69
N THR A 61 1.63 9.46 15.03
CA THR A 61 1.56 10.69 14.24
C THR A 61 2.76 10.74 13.29
N TYR A 62 2.56 11.23 12.08
CA TYR A 62 3.68 11.52 11.18
C TYR A 62 4.23 12.90 11.56
N ASP A 63 5.44 12.95 12.10
CA ASP A 63 6.03 14.17 12.62
C ASP A 63 7.11 14.73 11.68
N ASP A 64 7.90 13.86 11.04
CA ASP A 64 9.03 14.26 10.19
C ASP A 64 8.94 13.65 8.80
N MET A 65 9.64 14.25 7.85
CA MET A 65 9.80 13.74 6.50
C MET A 65 11.28 13.59 6.15
N ILE A 66 11.65 12.43 5.61
CA ILE A 66 12.96 12.18 5.05
C ILE A 66 12.85 12.24 3.52
N VAL A 67 13.73 13.02 2.88
CA VAL A 67 13.86 13.06 1.42
C VAL A 67 15.22 12.53 1.04
N THR A 68 15.25 11.49 0.21
CA THR A 68 16.45 10.76 -0.17
C THR A 68 16.65 10.79 -1.68
N VAL A 69 17.86 11.09 -2.13
CA VAL A 69 18.30 10.96 -3.52
C VAL A 69 19.26 9.79 -3.64
N TYR A 70 18.85 8.78 -4.37
CA TYR A 70 19.62 7.58 -4.61
C TYR A 70 20.17 7.54 -6.04
N ASP A 71 21.50 7.40 -6.19
CA ASP A 71 22.18 7.23 -7.48
C ASP A 71 22.11 5.77 -7.92
N LYS A 72 21.31 5.51 -8.96
CA LYS A 72 21.02 4.15 -9.47
C LYS A 72 22.26 3.45 -10.03
N GLN A 73 23.20 4.22 -10.61
CA GLN A 73 24.42 3.69 -11.23
C GLN A 73 25.50 3.40 -10.20
N LYS A 74 25.76 4.36 -9.30
CA LYS A 74 26.78 4.21 -8.26
C LYS A 74 26.34 3.39 -7.07
N ASN A 75 25.02 3.14 -6.94
CA ASN A 75 24.44 2.42 -5.80
C ASN A 75 24.75 3.12 -4.46
N VAL A 76 24.54 4.44 -4.40
CA VAL A 76 24.81 5.25 -3.21
C VAL A 76 23.71 6.28 -2.96
N ILE A 77 23.51 6.66 -1.72
CA ILE A 77 22.73 7.85 -1.37
C ILE A 77 23.58 9.08 -1.56
N VAL A 78 23.13 10.01 -2.39
CA VAL A 78 23.83 11.26 -2.73
C VAL A 78 23.44 12.38 -1.78
N VAL A 79 22.15 12.43 -1.45
CA VAL A 79 21.54 13.43 -0.55
C VAL A 79 20.49 12.73 0.30
N GLU A 80 20.47 13.05 1.56
CA GLU A 80 19.42 12.65 2.48
C GLU A 80 19.12 13.82 3.44
N HIS A 81 17.86 14.25 3.48
CA HIS A 81 17.39 15.36 4.30
C HIS A 81 16.30 14.88 5.24
N GLU A 82 16.53 15.06 6.53
CA GLU A 82 15.47 14.99 7.52
C GLU A 82 14.88 16.38 7.70
N ILE A 83 13.55 16.48 7.56
CA ILE A 83 12.81 17.73 7.63
C ILE A 83 11.95 17.65 8.88
N ASP A 84 12.45 18.31 9.92
CA ASP A 84 11.80 18.49 11.21
C ASP A 84 11.27 19.93 11.28
N GLU A 85 9.98 20.11 11.11
CA GLU A 85 9.32 21.41 11.14
C GLU A 85 8.01 21.35 11.92
N ASP A 86 7.56 22.47 12.45
CA ASP A 86 6.26 22.60 13.14
C ASP A 86 5.04 22.29 12.25
N TYR A 87 5.26 21.98 10.98
CA TYR A 87 4.24 21.65 9.98
C TYR A 87 4.13 20.15 9.80
N LYS A 88 2.90 19.64 9.80
CA LYS A 88 2.63 18.24 9.52
C LYS A 88 2.60 18.02 8.02
N PHE A 89 3.75 17.78 7.43
CA PHE A 89 3.81 17.40 6.02
C PHE A 89 3.16 16.02 5.81
N ARG A 90 2.42 15.88 4.71
CA ARG A 90 1.66 14.68 4.37
C ARG A 90 2.05 14.09 3.03
N ILE A 91 2.47 14.92 2.12
CA ILE A 91 2.80 14.56 0.75
C ILE A 91 4.07 15.28 0.34
N ALA A 92 4.92 14.57 -0.39
CA ALA A 92 6.02 15.16 -1.15
C ALA A 92 5.92 14.74 -2.62
N TYR A 93 6.38 15.58 -3.53
CA TYR A 93 6.48 15.27 -4.95
C TYR A 93 7.53 16.17 -5.62
N MET A 94 7.95 15.83 -6.84
CA MET A 94 8.85 16.65 -7.64
C MET A 94 8.08 17.64 -8.51
N ARG A 95 8.52 18.90 -8.51
CA ARG A 95 8.11 19.94 -9.46
C ARG A 95 9.38 20.47 -10.14
N GLY A 96 9.67 19.96 -11.34
CA GLY A 96 10.97 20.20 -11.97
C GLY A 96 12.11 19.63 -11.12
N ASN A 97 13.06 20.49 -10.72
CA ASN A 97 14.19 20.08 -9.87
C ASN A 97 13.96 20.33 -8.36
N ASP A 98 12.77 20.74 -7.99
CA ASP A 98 12.43 21.03 -6.60
C ASP A 98 11.57 19.92 -5.98
N VAL A 99 11.86 19.59 -4.75
CA VAL A 99 10.92 18.86 -3.90
C VAL A 99 9.88 19.84 -3.39
N VAL A 100 8.62 19.50 -3.58
CA VAL A 100 7.48 20.21 -3.02
C VAL A 100 6.89 19.40 -1.88
N LEU A 101 6.74 20.02 -0.73
CA LEU A 101 6.12 19.45 0.46
C LEU A 101 4.76 20.10 0.69
N LEU A 102 3.74 19.28 0.91
CA LEU A 102 2.42 19.73 1.31
C LEU A 102 2.10 19.27 2.70
N GLY A 103 1.63 20.18 3.52
CA GLY A 103 1.26 19.94 4.91
C GLY A 103 -0.03 20.63 5.31
N GLU A 104 -0.48 20.30 6.52
CA GLU A 104 -1.69 20.86 7.12
C GLU A 104 -1.42 21.35 8.53
N LYS A 105 -2.14 22.39 8.95
CA LYS A 105 -2.06 22.91 10.32
C LYS A 105 -3.34 23.62 10.69
N TYR A 106 -3.89 23.30 11.86
CA TYR A 106 -5.00 24.08 12.41
C TYR A 106 -4.51 25.40 13.00
N ASN A 107 -4.95 26.52 12.43
CA ASN A 107 -4.66 27.86 12.91
C ASN A 107 -5.68 28.27 13.97
N LYS A 108 -5.24 28.28 15.25
CA LYS A 108 -6.09 28.65 16.39
C LYS A 108 -6.56 30.13 16.37
N LYS A 109 -5.79 31.02 15.73
CA LYS A 109 -6.11 32.45 15.68
C LYS A 109 -7.23 32.75 14.67
N THR A 110 -7.09 32.18 13.48
CA THR A 110 -8.09 32.33 12.39
C THR A 110 -9.21 31.33 12.50
N LYS A 111 -9.08 30.28 13.35
CA LYS A 111 -9.99 29.14 13.46
C LYS A 111 -10.26 28.52 12.09
N SER A 112 -9.19 28.17 11.40
CA SER A 112 -9.22 27.57 10.09
C SER A 112 -8.24 26.38 10.01
N GLU A 113 -8.57 25.39 9.18
CA GLU A 113 -7.58 24.41 8.70
C GLU A 113 -6.83 25.04 7.53
N GLU A 114 -5.53 25.11 7.64
CA GLU A 114 -4.66 25.74 6.63
C GLU A 114 -3.76 24.69 6.02
N TYR A 115 -3.68 24.70 4.68
CA TYR A 115 -2.80 23.85 3.91
C TYR A 115 -1.62 24.66 3.40
N TYR A 116 -0.44 24.10 3.58
CA TYR A 116 0.84 24.78 3.31
C TYR A 116 1.61 24.07 2.22
N GLU A 117 2.32 24.86 1.45
CA GLU A 117 3.34 24.40 0.52
C GLU A 117 4.72 24.96 0.94
N ALA A 118 5.73 24.09 0.91
CA ALA A 118 7.14 24.48 0.96
C ALA A 118 7.88 23.77 -0.17
N SER A 119 8.94 24.39 -0.68
CA SER A 119 9.78 23.78 -1.71
C SER A 119 11.25 24.07 -1.52
N PHE A 120 12.10 23.16 -2.02
CA PHE A 120 13.55 23.32 -2.04
C PHE A 120 14.18 22.50 -3.17
N PRO A 121 15.34 22.91 -3.72
CA PRO A 121 16.06 22.17 -4.74
C PRO A 121 16.54 20.81 -4.22
N ILE A 122 16.22 19.72 -4.93
CA ILE A 122 16.45 18.34 -4.47
C ILE A 122 17.92 17.99 -4.22
N LEU A 123 18.86 18.57 -4.98
CA LEU A 123 20.29 18.30 -4.85
C LEU A 123 21.02 19.30 -3.93
N GLU A 124 20.30 20.17 -3.25
CA GLU A 124 20.91 21.08 -2.29
C GLU A 124 21.45 20.31 -1.08
N LYS A 125 22.72 20.50 -0.73
CA LYS A 125 23.37 19.74 0.36
C LYS A 125 22.88 20.13 1.76
N LYS A 126 22.28 21.30 1.91
CA LYS A 126 21.73 21.79 3.19
C LYS A 126 20.48 22.59 2.92
N ILE A 127 19.39 22.12 3.42
CA ILE A 127 18.15 22.89 3.44
C ILE A 127 18.29 23.98 4.48
N LYS A 128 18.21 25.23 4.02
CA LYS A 128 18.03 26.39 4.89
C LYS A 128 16.58 26.34 5.41
N LYS A 129 16.21 27.24 6.28
CA LYS A 129 14.84 27.34 6.79
C LYS A 129 13.82 27.27 5.66
N LEU A 130 12.91 26.30 5.73
CA LEU A 130 11.80 26.17 4.79
C LEU A 130 10.87 27.39 4.92
N VAL A 131 10.45 27.92 3.78
CA VAL A 131 9.42 28.96 3.72
C VAL A 131 8.12 28.28 3.36
N CYS A 132 7.20 28.19 4.34
CA CYS A 132 5.88 27.60 4.14
C CYS A 132 4.88 28.69 3.76
N ASN A 133 4.21 28.50 2.63
CA ASN A 133 3.18 29.40 2.15
C ASN A 133 1.80 28.74 2.30
N THR A 134 0.83 29.44 2.85
CA THR A 134 -0.56 28.96 2.86
C THR A 134 -1.12 28.99 1.44
N ILE A 135 -1.54 27.84 0.96
CA ILE A 135 -2.10 27.67 -0.40
C ILE A 135 -3.61 27.50 -0.38
N TYR A 136 -4.16 27.03 0.72
CA TYR A 136 -5.60 26.85 0.90
C TYR A 136 -5.97 26.95 2.38
N SER A 137 -7.20 27.39 2.66
CA SER A 137 -7.71 27.52 4.02
C SER A 137 -9.21 27.26 4.08
N VAL A 138 -9.62 26.39 5.00
CA VAL A 138 -11.02 26.06 5.27
C VAL A 138 -11.43 26.67 6.59
N PRO A 139 -12.36 27.67 6.59
CA PRO A 139 -12.86 28.26 7.81
C PRO A 139 -13.58 27.24 8.70
N ALA A 140 -13.23 27.20 9.98
CA ALA A 140 -13.84 26.32 10.98
C ALA A 140 -14.39 27.10 12.19
N VAL A 141 -14.84 28.33 11.99
CA VAL A 141 -15.43 29.17 13.04
C VAL A 141 -16.76 28.55 13.52
N GLY A 142 -16.83 28.23 14.84
CA GLY A 142 -17.98 27.53 15.41
C GLY A 142 -18.09 26.06 14.97
N GLN A 143 -17.03 25.51 14.41
CA GLN A 143 -16.94 24.14 13.93
C GLN A 143 -15.65 23.46 14.44
N SER A 144 -15.60 22.14 14.37
CA SER A 144 -14.41 21.33 14.60
C SER A 144 -14.01 20.65 13.32
N VAL A 145 -12.73 20.71 12.96
CA VAL A 145 -12.18 19.88 11.89
C VAL A 145 -12.03 18.46 12.41
N ARG A 146 -12.66 17.51 11.74
CA ARG A 146 -12.61 16.08 12.10
C ARG A 146 -11.65 15.30 11.24
N VAL A 147 -11.63 15.60 9.95
CA VAL A 147 -10.76 14.96 8.99
C VAL A 147 -10.23 16.04 8.05
N ALA A 148 -8.94 16.02 7.84
CA ALA A 148 -8.24 16.75 6.80
C ALA A 148 -7.36 15.77 6.02
N ARG A 149 -7.36 15.86 4.71
CA ARG A 149 -6.55 15.02 3.82
C ARG A 149 -6.04 15.85 2.66
N ILE A 150 -4.83 15.51 2.23
CA ILE A 150 -4.27 15.98 0.97
C ILE A 150 -4.17 14.75 0.07
N LEU A 151 -4.79 14.79 -1.09
CA LEU A 151 -4.80 13.71 -2.07
C LEU A 151 -4.01 14.14 -3.29
N ARG A 152 -3.39 13.17 -3.96
CA ARG A 152 -2.57 13.40 -5.15
C ARG A 152 -3.01 12.43 -6.25
N SER A 153 -3.13 12.93 -7.48
CA SER A 153 -3.38 12.07 -8.63
C SER A 153 -2.14 11.21 -8.95
N PRO A 154 -2.32 10.01 -9.53
CA PRO A 154 -1.20 9.14 -9.89
C PRO A 154 -0.17 9.78 -10.82
N ASP A 155 -0.62 10.59 -11.78
CA ASP A 155 0.21 11.34 -12.72
C ASP A 155 0.81 12.64 -12.14
N LEU A 156 0.54 12.93 -10.86
CA LEU A 156 1.01 14.11 -10.13
C LEU A 156 0.51 15.46 -10.69
N SER A 157 -0.42 15.44 -11.63
CA SER A 157 -0.93 16.65 -12.28
C SER A 157 -1.96 17.41 -11.44
N LYS A 158 -2.53 16.76 -10.40
CA LYS A 158 -3.59 17.34 -9.58
C LYS A 158 -3.42 17.00 -8.10
N ILE A 159 -3.92 17.92 -7.27
CA ILE A 159 -3.97 17.79 -5.82
C ILE A 159 -5.39 18.13 -5.37
N ALA A 160 -5.92 17.37 -4.40
CA ALA A 160 -7.17 17.69 -3.75
C ALA A 160 -7.00 17.88 -2.25
N PHE A 161 -7.63 18.91 -1.71
CA PHE A 161 -7.78 19.17 -0.29
C PHE A 161 -9.17 18.74 0.13
N LEU A 162 -9.24 17.77 1.02
CA LEU A 162 -10.51 17.21 1.49
C LEU A 162 -10.63 17.44 3.00
N THR A 163 -11.68 18.16 3.40
CA THR A 163 -11.89 18.54 4.80
C THR A 163 -13.31 18.22 5.24
N TYR A 164 -13.43 17.59 6.40
CA TYR A 164 -14.68 17.39 7.11
C TYR A 164 -14.73 18.28 8.34
N THR A 165 -15.79 19.08 8.43
CA THR A 165 -16.05 19.92 9.60
C THR A 165 -17.42 19.59 10.20
N GLU A 166 -17.54 19.67 11.53
CA GLU A 166 -18.81 19.53 12.24
C GLU A 166 -19.06 20.76 13.11
N PRO A 167 -20.32 21.14 13.35
CA PRO A 167 -20.63 22.21 14.28
C PRO A 167 -20.13 21.90 15.69
N SER A 168 -19.49 22.87 16.35
CA SER A 168 -19.06 22.74 17.73
C SER A 168 -20.22 23.14 18.64
N GLY A 169 -20.71 22.18 19.46
CA GLY A 169 -21.75 22.44 20.46
C GLY A 169 -22.51 21.18 20.87
N LYS A 170 -23.08 21.20 22.07
CA LYS A 170 -23.87 20.07 22.59
C LYS A 170 -25.17 19.94 21.76
N GLY A 171 -25.36 18.81 21.11
CA GLY A 171 -26.56 18.55 20.28
C GLY A 171 -26.52 19.11 18.87
N ALA A 172 -25.39 19.67 18.43
CA ALA A 172 -25.21 20.05 17.03
C ALA A 172 -25.17 18.79 16.14
N GLN A 173 -25.93 18.83 15.06
CA GLN A 173 -26.03 17.71 14.10
C GLN A 173 -25.57 18.16 12.71
N GLY A 174 -25.13 17.17 11.94
CA GLY A 174 -24.67 17.37 10.59
C GLY A 174 -23.19 17.73 10.48
N TYR A 175 -22.65 17.64 9.29
CA TYR A 175 -21.25 17.95 8.98
C TYR A 175 -21.16 18.50 7.55
N LYS A 176 -20.04 19.15 7.28
CA LYS A 176 -19.72 19.69 5.95
C LYS A 176 -18.54 18.95 5.37
N LEU A 177 -18.65 18.63 4.09
CA LEU A 177 -17.56 18.21 3.22
C LEU A 177 -17.12 19.41 2.39
N ASP A 178 -15.84 19.71 2.42
CA ASP A 178 -15.20 20.72 1.56
C ASP A 178 -14.11 20.00 0.76
N VAL A 179 -14.21 20.07 -0.58
CA VAL A 179 -13.25 19.47 -1.50
C VAL A 179 -12.81 20.51 -2.50
N GLN A 180 -11.54 20.82 -2.53
CA GLN A 180 -10.94 21.66 -3.57
C GLN A 180 -9.91 20.86 -4.35
N VAL A 181 -10.04 20.82 -5.67
CA VAL A 181 -9.08 20.23 -6.59
C VAL A 181 -8.33 21.35 -7.30
N VAL A 182 -7.01 21.25 -7.30
CA VAL A 182 -6.12 22.20 -7.99
C VAL A 182 -5.21 21.46 -8.99
N ASP A 183 -4.74 22.18 -10.01
CA ASP A 183 -3.70 21.69 -10.92
C ASP A 183 -2.30 21.79 -10.30
N ALA A 184 -1.28 21.37 -11.03
CA ALA A 184 0.14 21.42 -10.59
C ALA A 184 0.64 22.86 -10.37
N GLU A 185 0.03 23.86 -11.00
CA GLU A 185 0.33 25.29 -10.85
C GLU A 185 -0.41 25.94 -9.68
N GLY A 186 -1.34 25.20 -9.04
CA GLY A 186 -2.15 25.67 -7.91
C GLY A 186 -3.46 26.37 -8.32
N ASN A 187 -3.84 26.33 -9.60
CA ASN A 187 -5.11 26.90 -10.05
C ASN A 187 -6.26 25.96 -9.65
N THR A 188 -7.34 26.53 -9.12
CA THR A 188 -8.53 25.76 -8.75
C THR A 188 -9.22 25.23 -10.01
N ILE A 189 -9.31 23.90 -10.11
CA ILE A 189 -10.07 23.19 -11.14
C ILE A 189 -11.53 23.05 -10.68
N ASN A 190 -11.72 22.66 -9.41
CA ASN A 190 -13.02 22.41 -8.84
C ASN A 190 -13.05 22.72 -7.35
N HIS A 191 -14.19 23.22 -6.85
CA HIS A 191 -14.37 23.49 -5.42
C HIS A 191 -15.83 23.23 -5.01
N ILE A 192 -16.02 22.28 -4.12
CA ILE A 192 -17.33 21.79 -3.70
C ILE A 192 -17.45 21.91 -2.19
N ARG A 193 -18.62 22.37 -1.76
CA ARG A 193 -19.04 22.38 -0.36
C ARG A 193 -20.39 21.75 -0.24
N GLU A 194 -20.45 20.62 0.47
CA GLU A 194 -21.70 19.90 0.66
C GLU A 194 -22.02 19.75 2.13
N GLN A 195 -23.31 19.88 2.50
CA GLN A 195 -23.82 19.77 3.86
C GLN A 195 -24.56 18.45 4.01
N PHE A 196 -24.11 17.62 4.92
CA PHE A 196 -24.73 16.33 5.25
C PHE A 196 -25.45 16.38 6.60
N GLN A 197 -26.49 15.57 6.73
CA GLN A 197 -27.17 15.32 7.98
C GLN A 197 -26.57 14.09 8.68
N GLY A 198 -26.73 14.02 10.01
CA GLY A 198 -26.25 12.92 10.84
C GLY A 198 -24.83 13.08 11.34
N ASP A 199 -24.26 11.99 11.82
CA ASP A 199 -22.94 12.01 12.50
C ASP A 199 -21.81 12.08 11.47
N THR A 200 -20.75 12.78 11.86
CA THR A 200 -19.51 12.85 11.08
C THR A 200 -18.87 11.46 10.97
N PRO A 201 -18.27 11.10 9.82
CA PRO A 201 -17.54 9.85 9.68
C PRO A 201 -16.45 9.69 10.73
N TYR A 202 -16.26 8.46 11.21
CA TYR A 202 -15.18 8.12 12.14
C TYR A 202 -13.80 8.20 11.47
N ASN A 203 -13.72 7.71 10.23
CA ASN A 203 -12.53 7.78 9.39
C ASN A 203 -12.93 7.96 7.93
N VAL A 204 -12.02 8.53 7.15
CA VAL A 204 -12.23 8.81 5.73
C VAL A 204 -10.95 8.47 4.97
N ASP A 205 -11.11 7.65 3.94
CA ASP A 205 -10.09 7.43 2.92
C ASP A 205 -10.51 8.19 1.66
N GLY A 206 -9.55 8.83 0.99
CA GLY A 206 -9.79 9.59 -0.22
C GLY A 206 -8.81 9.20 -1.32
N PHE A 207 -9.27 9.30 -2.58
CA PHE A 207 -8.47 9.00 -3.76
C PHE A 207 -8.78 10.03 -4.84
N LEU A 208 -7.75 10.55 -5.49
CA LEU A 208 -7.86 11.53 -6.56
C LEU A 208 -7.41 10.90 -7.89
N SER A 209 -8.26 10.90 -8.88
CA SER A 209 -7.95 10.40 -10.21
C SER A 209 -7.24 11.44 -11.09
N GLU A 210 -6.71 11.00 -12.21
CA GLU A 210 -6.01 11.86 -13.19
C GLU A 210 -6.94 12.89 -13.85
N ASP A 211 -8.23 12.59 -13.98
CA ASP A 211 -9.22 13.55 -14.51
C ASP A 211 -9.68 14.58 -13.48
N GLY A 212 -9.42 14.36 -12.20
CA GLY A 212 -9.83 15.26 -11.11
C GLY A 212 -11.05 14.78 -10.32
N THR A 213 -11.57 13.60 -10.61
CA THR A 213 -12.61 12.95 -9.79
C THR A 213 -12.05 12.54 -8.44
N VAL A 214 -12.79 12.79 -7.35
CA VAL A 214 -12.42 12.38 -6.00
C VAL A 214 -13.36 11.28 -5.51
N PHE A 215 -12.79 10.12 -5.18
CA PHE A 215 -13.51 9.03 -4.53
C PHE A 215 -13.27 9.09 -3.03
N VAL A 216 -14.33 8.92 -2.25
CA VAL A 216 -14.30 9.00 -0.81
C VAL A 216 -14.97 7.78 -0.19
N LYS A 217 -14.27 7.10 0.71
CA LYS A 217 -14.81 6.02 1.54
C LYS A 217 -14.92 6.50 2.98
N GLU A 218 -16.12 6.59 3.49
CA GLU A 218 -16.41 6.97 4.86
C GLU A 218 -16.67 5.74 5.73
N LYS A 219 -15.92 5.58 6.80
CA LYS A 219 -16.19 4.61 7.87
C LYS A 219 -17.06 5.27 8.92
N ARG A 220 -18.22 4.68 9.20
CA ARG A 220 -19.22 5.25 10.12
C ARG A 220 -19.53 4.28 11.25
N ASP A 221 -19.80 4.83 12.43
CA ASP A 221 -20.24 4.06 13.60
C ASP A 221 -21.75 3.75 13.47
N ASN A 222 -22.11 2.49 13.59
CA ASN A 222 -23.50 2.00 13.51
C ASN A 222 -24.04 1.62 14.90
N ARG A 223 -23.64 2.35 15.97
CA ARG A 223 -24.05 2.04 17.35
C ARG A 223 -25.57 1.97 17.54
N ASP A 224 -26.29 2.82 16.82
CA ASP A 224 -27.76 2.88 16.92
C ASP A 224 -28.46 1.79 16.09
N LYS A 225 -27.71 0.85 15.46
CA LYS A 225 -28.23 -0.25 14.64
C LYS A 225 -29.23 0.19 13.55
N THR A 226 -29.20 1.48 13.17
CA THR A 226 -30.15 2.07 12.21
C THR A 226 -30.01 1.53 10.81
N GLN A 227 -28.88 0.83 10.52
CA GLN A 227 -28.59 0.25 9.21
C GLN A 227 -28.67 -1.28 9.19
N GLY A 228 -29.29 -1.88 10.19
CA GLY A 228 -29.49 -3.34 10.28
C GLY A 228 -28.22 -4.13 10.66
N GLY A 229 -28.41 -5.19 11.46
CA GLY A 229 -27.36 -6.12 11.84
C GLY A 229 -26.50 -5.68 13.04
N ASP A 230 -25.69 -6.61 13.54
CA ASP A 230 -24.82 -6.45 14.71
C ASP A 230 -23.45 -5.84 14.38
N VAL A 231 -23.26 -5.35 13.16
CA VAL A 231 -21.98 -4.80 12.71
C VAL A 231 -21.81 -3.37 13.22
N ARG A 232 -20.75 -3.14 13.97
CA ARG A 232 -20.41 -1.82 14.54
C ARG A 232 -20.06 -0.80 13.46
N TRP A 233 -19.41 -1.21 12.36
CA TRP A 233 -18.90 -0.30 11.33
C TRP A 233 -19.64 -0.53 10.01
N VAL A 234 -20.06 0.57 9.41
CA VAL A 234 -20.66 0.59 8.06
C VAL A 234 -19.89 1.56 7.18
N TYR A 235 -19.91 1.32 5.88
CA TYR A 235 -19.22 2.15 4.91
C TYR A 235 -20.21 2.87 4.01
N ARG A 236 -19.90 4.12 3.71
CA ARG A 236 -20.55 4.93 2.68
C ARG A 236 -19.49 5.41 1.70
N PHE A 237 -19.84 5.43 0.45
CA PHE A 237 -18.96 5.88 -0.62
C PHE A 237 -19.56 7.11 -1.27
N LEU A 238 -18.70 8.06 -1.65
CA LEU A 238 -19.06 9.26 -2.36
C LEU A 238 -18.13 9.41 -3.56
N THR A 239 -18.66 9.86 -4.67
CA THR A 239 -17.89 10.33 -5.82
C THR A 239 -18.11 11.83 -5.96
N VAL A 240 -17.03 12.60 -5.94
CA VAL A 240 -17.05 14.03 -6.28
C VAL A 240 -16.62 14.12 -7.72
N THR A 241 -17.57 14.36 -8.60
CA THR A 241 -17.36 14.37 -10.05
C THR A 241 -16.59 15.60 -10.51
N THR A 242 -16.04 15.56 -11.70
CA THR A 242 -15.38 16.73 -12.33
C THR A 242 -16.34 17.86 -12.61
N SER A 243 -17.67 17.60 -12.73
CA SER A 243 -18.72 18.62 -12.86
C SER A 243 -19.08 19.31 -11.55
N GLY A 244 -18.57 18.82 -10.41
CA GLY A 244 -18.83 19.39 -9.10
C GLY A 244 -20.04 18.79 -8.38
N GLU A 245 -20.49 17.63 -8.78
CA GLU A 245 -21.58 16.91 -8.11
C GLU A 245 -21.01 15.93 -7.08
N VAL A 246 -21.70 15.79 -5.95
CA VAL A 246 -21.41 14.74 -4.96
C VAL A 246 -22.44 13.64 -5.11
N VAL A 247 -22.02 12.52 -5.66
CA VAL A 247 -22.86 11.34 -5.89
C VAL A 247 -22.63 10.32 -4.77
N PRO A 248 -23.59 10.14 -3.85
CA PRO A 248 -23.48 9.12 -2.82
C PRO A 248 -23.79 7.74 -3.41
N PHE A 249 -22.93 6.80 -3.12
CA PHE A 249 -23.11 5.40 -3.48
C PHE A 249 -23.42 4.55 -2.24
N LYS A 250 -24.39 3.67 -2.37
CA LYS A 250 -24.73 2.67 -1.35
C LYS A 250 -24.57 1.29 -1.94
N PRO A 251 -23.54 0.54 -1.53
CA PRO A 251 -23.44 -0.86 -1.89
C PRO A 251 -24.60 -1.67 -1.29
N SER A 252 -24.83 -2.87 -1.78
CA SER A 252 -25.78 -3.83 -1.22
C SER A 252 -25.51 -4.06 0.27
N ASP A 253 -26.50 -4.59 1.00
CA ASP A 253 -26.34 -4.86 2.43
C ASP A 253 -25.22 -5.86 2.73
N ASN A 254 -24.92 -6.75 1.78
CA ASN A 254 -23.81 -7.69 1.90
C ASN A 254 -22.45 -6.98 1.94
N ILE A 255 -22.29 -5.93 1.12
CA ILE A 255 -21.04 -5.17 1.03
C ILE A 255 -20.92 -4.10 2.12
N ARG A 256 -22.02 -3.52 2.59
CA ARG A 256 -21.98 -2.56 3.71
C ARG A 256 -21.39 -3.13 5.00
N LYS A 257 -21.51 -4.45 5.19
CA LYS A 257 -21.01 -5.17 6.36
C LYS A 257 -19.62 -5.76 6.16
N VAL A 258 -18.97 -5.46 5.04
CA VAL A 258 -17.66 -6.02 4.72
C VAL A 258 -16.61 -5.52 5.70
N SER A 259 -15.97 -6.45 6.38
CA SER A 259 -14.76 -6.19 7.14
C SER A 259 -13.53 -6.27 6.22
N ASN A 260 -12.42 -5.62 6.60
CA ASN A 260 -11.15 -5.71 5.88
C ASN A 260 -11.28 -5.44 4.37
N ASN A 261 -11.77 -4.25 4.05
CA ASN A 261 -11.93 -3.82 2.67
C ASN A 261 -10.82 -2.85 2.26
N ILE A 262 -10.44 -2.94 1.02
CA ILE A 262 -9.46 -2.07 0.39
C ILE A 262 -10.04 -1.51 -0.92
N MET A 263 -9.62 -0.32 -1.27
CA MET A 263 -9.94 0.31 -2.54
C MET A 263 -8.65 0.72 -3.24
N LYS A 264 -8.68 0.67 -4.56
CA LYS A 264 -7.55 1.10 -5.39
C LYS A 264 -8.06 1.81 -6.63
N LEU A 265 -7.49 2.97 -6.90
CA LEU A 265 -7.70 3.69 -8.15
C LEU A 265 -7.09 2.85 -9.29
N LEU A 266 -7.88 2.62 -10.33
CA LEU A 266 -7.40 1.93 -11.53
C LEU A 266 -6.71 2.92 -12.46
N PRO A 267 -5.62 2.53 -13.13
CA PRO A 267 -4.97 3.36 -14.12
C PRO A 267 -5.85 3.53 -15.35
N GLY A 268 -5.82 4.70 -15.97
CA GLY A 268 -6.54 4.97 -17.20
C GLY A 268 -7.14 6.37 -17.28
N LYS A 269 -7.57 6.76 -18.47
CA LYS A 269 -8.14 8.09 -18.76
C LYS A 269 -9.50 8.33 -18.09
N LYS A 270 -10.24 7.26 -17.77
CA LYS A 270 -11.52 7.35 -17.06
C LYS A 270 -11.28 7.02 -15.60
N ALA A 271 -11.78 7.86 -14.71
CA ALA A 271 -11.71 7.60 -13.28
C ALA A 271 -12.51 6.33 -12.93
N GLN A 272 -11.82 5.36 -12.37
CA GLN A 272 -12.42 4.12 -11.88
C GLN A 272 -11.75 3.69 -10.58
N MET A 273 -12.56 3.25 -9.63
CA MET A 273 -12.13 2.78 -8.32
C MET A 273 -12.55 1.32 -8.14
N PHE A 274 -11.61 0.42 -8.01
CA PHE A 274 -11.87 -0.98 -7.69
C PHE A 274 -11.98 -1.17 -6.17
N PHE A 275 -13.01 -1.87 -5.75
CA PHE A 275 -13.24 -2.27 -4.37
C PHE A 275 -13.10 -3.78 -4.23
N PHE A 276 -12.45 -4.19 -3.13
CA PHE A 276 -12.38 -5.58 -2.72
C PHE A 276 -12.57 -5.68 -1.21
N GLY A 277 -13.38 -6.64 -0.76
CA GLY A 277 -13.60 -6.81 0.67
C GLY A 277 -14.16 -8.17 1.04
N LYS A 278 -13.94 -8.57 2.31
CA LYS A 278 -14.41 -9.84 2.89
C LYS A 278 -15.89 -9.76 3.25
N THR A 279 -16.68 -10.70 2.75
CA THR A 279 -18.07 -10.96 3.17
C THR A 279 -18.10 -12.08 4.21
N GLU A 280 -19.29 -12.48 4.67
CA GLU A 280 -19.44 -13.58 5.60
C GLU A 280 -18.88 -14.90 5.03
N ASN A 281 -19.23 -15.23 3.79
CA ASN A 281 -18.90 -16.51 3.17
C ASN A 281 -17.92 -16.40 1.99
N GLY A 282 -17.39 -15.21 1.72
CA GLY A 282 -16.53 -15.03 0.56
C GLY A 282 -15.91 -13.65 0.50
N VAL A 283 -15.72 -13.18 -0.71
CA VAL A 283 -15.21 -11.82 -1.01
C VAL A 283 -16.16 -11.13 -1.98
N ALA A 284 -16.22 -9.82 -1.92
CA ALA A 284 -17.02 -9.01 -2.83
C ALA A 284 -16.18 -8.00 -3.57
N THR A 285 -16.50 -7.77 -4.83
CA THR A 285 -15.87 -6.77 -5.69
C THR A 285 -16.89 -5.92 -6.39
N PHE A 286 -16.53 -4.69 -6.71
CA PHE A 286 -17.23 -3.81 -7.63
C PHE A 286 -16.30 -2.70 -8.12
N ILE A 287 -16.71 -2.01 -9.19
CA ILE A 287 -16.02 -0.84 -9.72
C ILE A 287 -16.97 0.36 -9.64
N ILE A 288 -16.49 1.47 -9.09
CA ILE A 288 -17.16 2.76 -9.11
C ILE A 288 -16.55 3.60 -10.24
N ASN A 289 -17.38 4.09 -11.15
CA ASN A 289 -16.96 4.98 -12.20
C ASN A 289 -16.90 6.45 -11.73
N GLY A 290 -16.26 7.31 -12.51
CA GLY A 290 -16.09 8.74 -12.18
C GLY A 290 -17.38 9.57 -12.15
N ASP A 291 -18.46 9.07 -12.71
CA ASP A 291 -19.81 9.62 -12.60
C ASP A 291 -20.58 9.14 -11.36
N GLY A 292 -19.99 8.26 -10.57
CA GLY A 292 -20.60 7.63 -9.40
C GLY A 292 -21.45 6.39 -9.73
N GLU A 293 -21.54 5.99 -11.00
CA GLU A 293 -22.21 4.75 -11.38
C GLU A 293 -21.39 3.53 -10.92
N LEU A 294 -22.12 2.51 -10.51
CA LEU A 294 -21.58 1.25 -10.03
C LEU A 294 -21.61 0.20 -11.14
N SER A 295 -20.53 -0.56 -11.27
CA SER A 295 -20.56 -1.84 -11.97
C SER A 295 -21.37 -2.87 -11.16
N GLU A 296 -21.69 -4.00 -11.79
CA GLU A 296 -22.30 -5.13 -11.10
C GLU A 296 -21.45 -5.55 -9.89
N GLU A 297 -22.14 -5.82 -8.76
CA GLU A 297 -21.50 -6.35 -7.56
C GLU A 297 -21.27 -7.83 -7.72
N ASN A 298 -20.03 -8.29 -7.63
CA ASN A 298 -19.66 -9.70 -7.67
C ASN A 298 -19.42 -10.20 -6.25
N VAL A 299 -20.10 -11.29 -5.87
CA VAL A 299 -19.85 -12.01 -4.63
C VAL A 299 -19.25 -13.36 -4.98
N ILE A 300 -18.01 -13.57 -4.54
CA ILE A 300 -17.22 -14.74 -4.86
C ILE A 300 -17.07 -15.58 -3.60
N GLU A 301 -17.43 -16.85 -3.67
CA GLU A 301 -17.22 -17.79 -2.56
C GLU A 301 -15.72 -17.97 -2.33
N MET A 302 -15.31 -17.81 -1.07
CA MET A 302 -13.91 -18.00 -0.71
C MET A 302 -13.58 -19.48 -0.73
N LYS A 303 -12.77 -19.89 -1.71
CA LYS A 303 -12.20 -21.24 -1.67
C LYS A 303 -11.18 -21.28 -0.53
N ILE A 304 -11.46 -22.08 0.50
CA ILE A 304 -10.42 -22.52 1.41
C ILE A 304 -9.48 -23.38 0.56
N PRO A 305 -8.16 -23.15 0.62
CA PRO A 305 -7.26 -24.01 -0.16
C PRO A 305 -7.47 -25.44 0.27
N ASP A 306 -7.54 -26.33 -0.68
CA ASP A 306 -7.12 -27.70 -0.45
C ASP A 306 -5.62 -27.61 -0.14
N VAL A 307 -5.31 -27.38 1.12
CA VAL A 307 -3.95 -27.62 1.61
C VAL A 307 -3.67 -29.06 1.24
N PRO A 308 -2.62 -29.33 0.42
CA PRO A 308 -2.32 -30.71 0.06
C PRO A 308 -2.35 -31.55 1.34
N ASP A 309 -3.05 -32.68 1.35
CA ASP A 309 -3.29 -33.54 2.54
C ASP A 309 -2.04 -33.89 3.36
N ASN A 310 -0.87 -33.59 2.80
CA ASN A 310 0.46 -33.81 3.39
C ASN A 310 1.11 -32.53 3.97
N ILE A 311 0.45 -31.38 3.92
CA ILE A 311 0.96 -30.14 4.53
C ILE A 311 0.17 -29.86 5.82
N THR A 312 0.81 -30.05 6.96
CA THR A 312 0.27 -29.63 8.26
C THR A 312 1.04 -28.40 8.74
N TYR A 313 0.32 -27.38 9.22
CA TYR A 313 0.92 -26.26 9.89
C TYR A 313 1.27 -26.65 11.34
N GLU A 314 2.37 -26.09 11.88
CA GLU A 314 2.82 -26.40 13.24
C GLU A 314 1.80 -26.08 14.34
N ASP A 315 0.97 -25.06 14.12
CA ASP A 315 -0.18 -24.71 14.94
C ASP A 315 -1.26 -24.14 14.01
N GLU A 316 -2.37 -24.81 13.92
CA GLU A 316 -3.57 -24.23 13.30
C GLU A 316 -4.09 -23.17 14.25
N ALA A 317 -3.98 -21.91 13.86
CA ALA A 317 -4.60 -20.85 14.62
C ALA A 317 -6.10 -20.84 14.28
N GLU A 318 -6.92 -21.36 15.19
CA GLU A 318 -8.37 -21.16 15.14
C GLU A 318 -8.69 -19.65 15.12
N ASP A 319 -9.78 -19.25 14.47
CA ASP A 319 -10.29 -17.88 14.44
C ASP A 319 -9.38 -16.84 13.77
N MET A 320 -8.73 -17.16 12.66
CA MET A 320 -8.00 -16.18 11.87
C MET A 320 -8.93 -15.31 11.02
N ALA A 321 -8.68 -13.99 11.06
CA ALA A 321 -9.39 -13.04 10.22
C ALA A 321 -8.74 -12.92 8.83
N PHE A 322 -9.56 -12.81 7.79
CA PHE A 322 -9.09 -12.51 6.44
C PHE A 322 -8.66 -11.04 6.34
N HIS A 323 -7.49 -10.78 5.81
CA HIS A 323 -6.94 -9.45 5.60
C HIS A 323 -6.49 -9.25 4.16
N THR A 324 -6.95 -8.18 3.54
CA THR A 324 -6.51 -7.79 2.20
C THR A 324 -5.28 -6.90 2.31
N GLU A 325 -4.19 -7.30 1.70
CA GLU A 325 -2.90 -6.58 1.76
C GLU A 325 -2.72 -5.62 0.59
N GLN A 326 -2.99 -6.09 -0.63
CA GLN A 326 -2.64 -5.35 -1.83
C GLN A 326 -3.69 -5.51 -2.93
N ILE A 327 -3.97 -4.42 -3.64
CA ILE A 327 -4.59 -4.44 -4.97
C ILE A 327 -3.54 -3.89 -5.94
N LEU A 328 -3.20 -4.68 -6.94
CA LEU A 328 -2.23 -4.36 -7.99
C LEU A 328 -2.95 -4.33 -9.35
N PRO A 329 -3.27 -3.15 -9.90
CA PRO A 329 -3.67 -3.03 -11.30
C PRO A 329 -2.49 -3.38 -12.20
N LEU A 330 -2.71 -4.25 -13.18
CA LEU A 330 -1.69 -4.70 -14.14
C LEU A 330 -1.74 -3.85 -15.42
N GLN A 331 -0.62 -3.83 -16.16
CA GLN A 331 -0.50 -3.03 -17.40
C GLN A 331 -1.48 -3.47 -18.49
N ASP A 332 -1.88 -4.74 -18.50
CA ASP A 332 -2.86 -5.29 -19.44
C ASP A 332 -4.32 -5.04 -19.03
N GLY A 333 -4.55 -4.32 -17.94
CA GLY A 333 -5.86 -3.95 -17.41
C GLY A 333 -6.47 -4.96 -16.43
N ARG A 334 -5.83 -6.10 -16.19
CA ARG A 334 -6.24 -7.04 -15.13
C ARG A 334 -5.92 -6.46 -13.75
N ILE A 335 -6.50 -7.06 -12.72
CA ILE A 335 -6.31 -6.60 -11.33
C ILE A 335 -5.95 -7.81 -10.48
N LEU A 336 -4.78 -7.80 -9.85
CA LEU A 336 -4.40 -8.79 -8.85
C LEU A 336 -4.75 -8.28 -7.46
N VAL A 337 -5.37 -9.14 -6.66
CA VAL A 337 -5.59 -8.91 -5.22
C VAL A 337 -4.81 -9.96 -4.43
N LEU A 338 -4.06 -9.49 -3.44
CA LEU A 338 -3.33 -10.30 -2.49
C LEU A 338 -3.94 -10.14 -1.10
N ALA A 339 -4.19 -11.27 -0.45
CA ALA A 339 -4.76 -11.32 0.89
C ALA A 339 -4.15 -12.48 1.70
N TYR A 340 -4.40 -12.51 3.00
CA TYR A 340 -3.92 -13.58 3.90
C TYR A 340 -4.85 -13.73 5.11
N LEU A 341 -4.67 -14.81 5.85
CA LEU A 341 -5.28 -14.97 7.17
C LEU A 341 -4.39 -14.37 8.24
N HIS A 342 -4.99 -13.66 9.19
CA HIS A 342 -4.29 -12.96 10.26
C HIS A 342 -4.99 -13.15 11.60
N LYS A 343 -4.19 -13.33 12.67
CA LYS A 343 -4.64 -13.31 14.06
C LYS A 343 -3.65 -12.55 14.92
N GLU A 344 -4.16 -11.67 15.73
CA GLU A 344 -3.39 -10.95 16.73
C GLU A 344 -3.69 -11.53 18.12
N VAL A 345 -2.65 -11.94 18.84
CA VAL A 345 -2.75 -12.44 20.21
C VAL A 345 -1.99 -11.49 21.14
N ILE A 346 -2.72 -10.86 22.03
CA ILE A 346 -2.18 -9.95 23.01
C ILE A 346 -2.11 -10.68 24.34
N TYR A 347 -0.92 -10.74 24.94
CA TYR A 347 -0.72 -11.31 26.27
C TYR A 347 0.13 -10.38 27.13
N SER A 348 -0.07 -10.48 28.45
CA SER A 348 0.69 -9.69 29.43
C SER A 348 1.41 -10.61 30.39
N ASP A 349 2.67 -10.36 30.66
CA ASP A 349 3.45 -11.04 31.69
C ASP A 349 3.39 -10.32 33.06
N GLY A 350 2.49 -9.32 33.17
CA GLY A 350 2.30 -8.49 34.36
C GLY A 350 3.22 -7.26 34.41
N ARG A 351 4.22 -7.17 33.52
CA ARG A 351 5.09 -5.99 33.38
C ARG A 351 4.98 -5.35 32.01
N TYR A 352 4.84 -6.18 30.96
CA TYR A 352 4.77 -5.76 29.59
C TYR A 352 3.56 -6.38 28.89
N VAL A 353 3.04 -5.67 27.92
CA VAL A 353 2.05 -6.19 26.97
C VAL A 353 2.81 -6.62 25.74
N HIS A 354 2.65 -7.89 25.37
CA HIS A 354 3.25 -8.48 24.18
C HIS A 354 2.17 -8.76 23.15
N THR A 355 2.47 -8.54 21.90
CA THR A 355 1.58 -8.87 20.80
C THR A 355 2.29 -9.81 19.86
N ASN A 356 1.69 -10.97 19.63
CA ASN A 356 2.10 -11.88 18.57
C ASN A 356 1.10 -11.81 17.43
N ARG A 357 1.60 -11.69 16.21
CA ARG A 357 0.81 -11.71 14.99
C ARG A 357 1.10 -12.96 14.21
N PHE A 358 0.05 -13.68 13.90
CA PHE A 358 0.09 -14.92 13.13
C PHE A 358 -0.46 -14.63 11.75
N TYR A 359 0.27 -15.04 10.73
CA TYR A 359 -0.12 -14.94 9.33
C TYR A 359 -0.11 -16.32 8.70
N GLN A 360 -1.13 -16.61 7.91
CA GLN A 360 -1.27 -17.92 7.30
C GLN A 360 -1.90 -17.79 5.91
N ASN A 361 -1.39 -18.57 4.97
CA ASN A 361 -1.82 -18.63 3.58
C ASN A 361 -1.75 -17.28 2.84
N ILE A 362 -1.38 -17.32 1.60
CA ILE A 362 -1.43 -16.19 0.68
C ILE A 362 -2.56 -16.49 -0.31
N TYR A 363 -3.60 -15.68 -0.30
CA TYR A 363 -4.70 -15.74 -1.25
C TYR A 363 -4.43 -14.79 -2.39
N LEU A 364 -4.51 -15.29 -3.60
CA LEU A 364 -4.37 -14.51 -4.82
C LEU A 364 -5.66 -14.60 -5.63
N TYR A 365 -6.16 -13.46 -6.08
CA TYR A 365 -7.33 -13.35 -6.95
C TYR A 365 -6.95 -12.49 -8.14
N LEU A 366 -7.19 -12.99 -9.34
CA LEU A 366 -6.98 -12.26 -10.58
C LEU A 366 -8.34 -11.93 -11.19
N PHE A 367 -8.56 -10.66 -11.43
CA PHE A 367 -9.79 -10.12 -12.03
C PHE A 367 -9.49 -9.52 -13.38
N ASP A 368 -10.51 -9.45 -14.22
CA ASP A 368 -10.48 -8.64 -15.43
C ASP A 368 -10.75 -7.15 -15.09
N ASN A 369 -10.75 -6.31 -16.13
CA ASN A 369 -10.99 -4.86 -16.00
C ASN A 369 -12.46 -4.49 -15.70
N LYS A 370 -13.37 -5.46 -15.60
CA LYS A 370 -14.78 -5.28 -15.19
C LYS A 370 -15.01 -5.72 -13.76
N GLY A 371 -14.03 -6.37 -13.13
CA GLY A 371 -14.12 -6.92 -11.79
C GLY A 371 -14.60 -8.37 -11.75
N ASP A 372 -14.65 -9.07 -12.91
CA ASP A 372 -14.99 -10.48 -12.97
C ASP A 372 -13.78 -11.35 -12.63
N LEU A 373 -13.98 -12.40 -11.82
CA LEU A 373 -12.91 -13.30 -11.41
C LEU A 373 -12.43 -14.15 -12.59
N LEU A 374 -11.14 -14.06 -12.91
CA LEU A 374 -10.47 -14.88 -13.93
C LEU A 374 -9.84 -16.13 -13.30
N SER A 375 -9.10 -15.97 -12.22
CA SER A 375 -8.43 -17.06 -11.52
C SER A 375 -8.27 -16.75 -10.03
N SER A 376 -8.15 -17.80 -9.21
CA SER A 376 -7.79 -17.67 -7.81
C SER A 376 -6.96 -18.86 -7.35
N THR A 377 -5.98 -18.60 -6.49
CA THR A 377 -5.15 -19.65 -5.90
C THR A 377 -4.82 -19.32 -4.45
N VAL A 378 -4.36 -20.31 -3.73
CA VAL A 378 -3.87 -20.13 -2.38
C VAL A 378 -2.51 -20.81 -2.25
N LEU A 379 -1.54 -20.02 -1.80
CA LEU A 379 -0.19 -20.50 -1.58
C LEU A 379 0.01 -20.78 -0.09
N PRO A 380 0.68 -21.89 0.26
CA PRO A 380 1.00 -22.17 1.65
C PRO A 380 2.02 -21.15 2.16
N TYR A 381 1.68 -20.55 3.29
CA TYR A 381 2.51 -19.56 3.98
C TYR A 381 2.23 -19.64 5.48
N SER A 382 3.25 -19.49 6.31
CA SER A 382 3.06 -19.37 7.75
C SER A 382 4.16 -18.50 8.35
N CYS A 383 3.77 -17.46 9.09
CA CYS A 383 4.68 -16.56 9.77
C CYS A 383 4.13 -16.16 11.13
N VAL A 384 5.04 -15.96 12.11
CA VAL A 384 4.74 -15.37 13.42
C VAL A 384 5.67 -14.21 13.68
N GLU A 385 5.11 -13.06 13.90
CA GLU A 385 5.83 -11.86 14.31
C GLU A 385 5.55 -11.53 15.77
N GLY A 386 6.61 -11.26 16.52
CA GLY A 386 6.54 -10.70 17.87
C GLY A 386 6.97 -9.24 17.85
N GLY A 387 6.22 -8.37 18.53
CA GLY A 387 6.52 -6.94 18.55
C GLY A 387 5.66 -6.11 17.57
N GLY A 388 6.06 -4.92 17.25
CA GLY A 388 5.21 -3.93 16.59
C GLY A 388 5.11 -4.00 15.06
N ASN A 389 5.92 -4.74 14.35
CA ASN A 389 6.19 -4.48 12.94
C ASN A 389 5.89 -5.67 12.02
N HIS A 390 5.13 -5.41 10.95
CA HIS A 390 4.71 -6.38 9.93
C HIS A 390 5.76 -6.48 8.82
N ARG A 391 6.82 -7.24 9.02
CA ARG A 391 7.97 -7.25 8.12
C ARG A 391 7.95 -8.32 7.04
N ASP A 392 7.21 -9.40 7.27
CA ASP A 392 7.37 -10.60 6.47
C ASP A 392 6.23 -10.82 5.45
N MET A 393 5.41 -9.78 5.22
CA MET A 393 4.25 -9.90 4.33
C MET A 393 4.65 -10.01 2.85
N PRO A 394 3.92 -10.80 2.06
CA PRO A 394 4.12 -10.90 0.64
C PRO A 394 3.82 -9.60 -0.08
N VAL A 395 4.50 -9.36 -1.21
CA VAL A 395 4.21 -8.27 -2.14
C VAL A 395 4.24 -8.78 -3.57
N ALA A 396 3.26 -8.37 -4.37
CA ALA A 396 3.21 -8.65 -5.80
C ALA A 396 3.56 -7.39 -6.60
N PHE A 397 4.22 -7.58 -7.76
CA PHE A 397 4.57 -6.50 -8.67
C PHE A 397 4.71 -7.03 -10.11
N GLU A 398 4.53 -6.13 -11.07
CA GLU A 398 4.85 -6.40 -12.47
C GLU A 398 6.29 -5.97 -12.78
N TRP A 399 7.05 -6.82 -13.44
CA TRP A 399 8.39 -6.53 -13.91
C TRP A 399 8.65 -7.19 -15.24
N LYS A 400 9.00 -6.39 -16.26
CA LYS A 400 9.25 -6.84 -17.64
C LYS A 400 8.08 -7.61 -18.26
N GLY A 401 6.86 -7.21 -17.92
CA GLY A 401 5.63 -7.85 -18.42
C GLY A 401 5.25 -9.15 -17.73
N ASP A 402 6.03 -9.60 -16.73
CA ASP A 402 5.73 -10.75 -15.89
C ASP A 402 5.22 -10.32 -14.52
N LEU A 403 4.33 -11.11 -13.94
CA LEU A 403 3.84 -10.92 -12.59
C LEU A 403 4.71 -11.71 -11.62
N TRP A 404 5.18 -11.04 -10.58
CA TRP A 404 6.09 -11.59 -9.58
C TRP A 404 5.51 -11.47 -8.17
N LEU A 405 5.82 -12.47 -7.34
CA LEU A 405 5.54 -12.48 -5.91
C LEU A 405 6.85 -12.59 -5.14
N LEU A 406 7.01 -11.75 -4.11
CA LEU A 406 8.20 -11.66 -3.27
C LEU A 406 7.79 -11.70 -1.79
N TYR A 407 8.45 -12.53 -0.98
CA TYR A 407 8.20 -12.59 0.46
C TYR A 407 9.37 -13.20 1.24
N ASN A 408 9.38 -13.00 2.55
CA ASN A 408 10.29 -13.70 3.44
C ASN A 408 9.74 -15.10 3.75
N GLY A 409 10.58 -16.10 3.70
CA GLY A 409 10.20 -17.47 3.95
C GLY A 409 11.21 -18.20 4.85
N GLU A 410 10.81 -19.36 5.36
CA GLU A 410 11.68 -20.28 6.05
C GLU A 410 12.36 -21.19 5.02
N LYS A 411 13.69 -21.20 5.00
CA LYS A 411 14.52 -21.82 3.95
C LYS A 411 14.20 -23.30 3.71
N ASN A 412 13.84 -24.04 4.75
CA ASN A 412 13.57 -25.47 4.66
C ASN A 412 12.28 -25.78 3.87
N ASN A 413 11.38 -24.79 3.70
CA ASN A 413 10.17 -24.96 2.89
C ASN A 413 10.45 -25.02 1.39
N TYR A 414 11.64 -24.60 0.93
CA TYR A 414 11.96 -24.40 -0.50
C TYR A 414 13.13 -25.28 -0.98
N GLY A 415 13.40 -26.40 -0.28
CA GLY A 415 14.41 -27.35 -0.68
C GLY A 415 14.00 -28.26 -1.85
N ALA A 416 14.93 -29.10 -2.33
CA ALA A 416 14.69 -30.06 -3.42
C ALA A 416 13.59 -31.11 -3.08
N GLN A 417 13.31 -31.34 -1.82
CA GLN A 417 12.19 -32.16 -1.36
C GLN A 417 11.18 -31.25 -0.68
N LYS A 418 9.93 -31.25 -1.17
CA LYS A 418 8.85 -30.53 -0.51
C LYS A 418 8.67 -31.08 0.91
N PRO A 419 8.64 -30.24 1.95
CA PRO A 419 8.50 -30.70 3.33
C PRO A 419 7.12 -31.33 3.52
N HIS A 420 7.06 -32.43 4.30
CA HIS A 420 5.78 -32.99 4.77
C HIS A 420 5.08 -32.04 5.76
N LYS A 421 5.86 -31.19 6.43
CA LYS A 421 5.38 -30.20 7.39
C LYS A 421 5.88 -28.83 6.95
N TRP A 422 4.94 -27.88 6.78
CA TRP A 422 5.28 -26.51 6.45
C TRP A 422 5.83 -25.81 7.68
N HIS A 423 7.10 -25.42 7.63
CA HIS A 423 7.74 -24.73 8.75
C HIS A 423 7.30 -23.28 8.81
N ARG A 424 7.01 -22.84 10.04
CA ARG A 424 6.63 -21.48 10.35
C ARG A 424 7.88 -20.60 10.43
N LEU A 425 7.84 -19.45 9.75
CA LEU A 425 8.82 -18.40 9.95
C LEU A 425 8.54 -17.70 11.29
N VAL A 426 9.48 -17.70 12.22
CA VAL A 426 9.37 -17.02 13.51
C VAL A 426 10.34 -15.85 13.58
N HIS A 427 9.80 -14.62 13.68
CA HIS A 427 10.61 -13.41 13.60
C HIS A 427 11.64 -13.26 14.72
N THR A 428 11.32 -13.73 15.93
CA THR A 428 12.18 -13.59 17.11
C THR A 428 13.26 -14.66 17.28
N LYS A 429 13.25 -15.71 16.42
CA LYS A 429 14.24 -16.79 16.49
C LYS A 429 15.27 -16.65 15.36
N PRO A 430 16.54 -17.01 15.60
CA PRO A 430 17.55 -17.12 14.56
C PRO A 430 17.29 -18.35 13.70
N GLU A 431 16.27 -18.31 12.86
CA GLU A 431 15.90 -19.37 11.94
C GLU A 431 16.50 -19.14 10.55
N PRO A 432 16.62 -20.18 9.71
CA PRO A 432 17.17 -20.05 8.38
C PRO A 432 16.20 -19.34 7.43
N ARG A 433 16.12 -18.02 7.56
CA ARG A 433 15.31 -17.15 6.70
C ARG A 433 15.88 -17.07 5.30
N CYS A 434 15.01 -16.85 4.36
CA CYS A 434 15.37 -16.54 2.99
C CYS A 434 14.38 -15.55 2.38
N VAL A 435 14.84 -14.84 1.37
CA VAL A 435 13.96 -14.09 0.46
C VAL A 435 13.56 -15.02 -0.67
N VAL A 436 12.27 -15.19 -0.85
CA VAL A 436 11.66 -16.02 -1.89
C VAL A 436 11.04 -15.12 -2.93
N MET A 437 11.31 -15.40 -4.19
CA MET A 437 10.68 -14.75 -5.33
C MET A 437 10.27 -15.80 -6.34
N GLY A 438 9.13 -15.62 -6.96
CA GLY A 438 8.67 -16.49 -8.02
C GLY A 438 7.77 -15.75 -8.99
N ARG A 439 7.70 -16.28 -10.21
CA ARG A 439 6.79 -15.81 -11.23
C ARG A 439 5.41 -16.43 -10.99
N LEU A 440 4.38 -15.63 -11.20
CA LEU A 440 2.99 -16.06 -11.28
C LEU A 440 2.59 -16.08 -12.77
N ASP A 441 2.02 -17.16 -13.22
CA ASP A 441 1.43 -17.22 -14.55
C ASP A 441 -0.02 -16.71 -14.57
N ASN A 442 -0.71 -16.87 -15.70
CA ASN A 442 -2.11 -16.41 -15.84
C ASN A 442 -3.11 -17.23 -15.03
N GLU A 443 -2.74 -18.44 -14.61
CA GLU A 443 -3.56 -19.32 -13.76
C GLU A 443 -3.20 -19.13 -12.27
N LEU A 444 -2.24 -18.23 -11.99
CA LEU A 444 -1.65 -17.95 -10.68
C LEU A 444 -0.83 -19.13 -10.13
N ASP A 445 -0.34 -20.00 -11.00
CA ASP A 445 0.64 -21.00 -10.60
C ASP A 445 1.95 -20.32 -10.24
N PHE A 446 2.50 -20.70 -9.09
CA PHE A 446 3.65 -20.05 -8.50
C PHE A 446 4.85 -20.99 -8.44
N GLU A 447 5.95 -20.59 -9.07
CA GLU A 447 7.21 -21.31 -9.00
C GLU A 447 8.23 -20.56 -8.10
N PRO A 448 8.30 -20.91 -6.81
CA PRO A 448 9.16 -20.22 -5.86
C PRO A 448 10.64 -20.55 -6.06
N LYS A 449 11.49 -19.52 -5.98
CA LYS A 449 12.95 -19.65 -5.95
C LYS A 449 13.49 -18.87 -4.75
N ILE A 450 14.49 -19.44 -4.08
CA ILE A 450 15.26 -18.71 -3.07
C ILE A 450 16.15 -17.71 -3.80
N LEU A 451 15.83 -16.43 -3.63
CA LEU A 451 16.60 -15.33 -4.20
C LEU A 451 17.84 -15.02 -3.35
N TYR A 452 17.69 -15.10 -2.04
CA TYR A 452 18.75 -14.86 -1.09
C TYR A 452 18.52 -15.61 0.22
N ALA A 453 19.60 -16.19 0.77
CA ALA A 453 19.61 -16.76 2.10
C ALA A 453 20.92 -16.38 2.80
N PRO A 454 20.87 -15.73 3.97
CA PRO A 454 22.08 -15.35 4.68
C PRO A 454 22.89 -16.59 5.10
N SER A 455 24.22 -16.51 4.99
CA SER A 455 25.14 -17.58 5.43
C SER A 455 25.19 -17.75 6.95
N ASN A 456 24.87 -16.68 7.69
CA ASN A 456 24.82 -16.67 9.15
C ASN A 456 23.38 -16.52 9.62
N PRO A 457 22.73 -17.57 10.15
CA PRO A 457 21.34 -17.51 10.60
C PRO A 457 21.11 -16.59 11.81
N LYS A 458 22.17 -16.17 12.49
CA LYS A 458 22.08 -15.21 13.62
C LYS A 458 21.92 -13.75 13.15
N LYS A 459 22.18 -13.46 11.87
CA LYS A 459 21.92 -12.14 11.33
C LYS A 459 20.47 -12.07 10.89
N THR A 460 19.69 -11.27 11.57
CA THR A 460 18.33 -10.94 11.13
C THR A 460 18.41 -10.25 9.78
N PHE A 461 17.72 -10.80 8.83
CA PHE A 461 17.61 -10.28 7.48
C PHE A 461 16.16 -10.40 7.07
N SER A 462 15.52 -9.29 6.74
CA SER A 462 14.18 -9.26 6.21
C SER A 462 14.09 -8.18 5.15
N PHE A 463 13.18 -8.31 4.21
CA PHE A 463 12.82 -7.19 3.35
C PHE A 463 11.50 -6.60 3.82
N GLY A 464 11.41 -5.33 3.62
CA GLY A 464 10.15 -4.61 3.77
C GLY A 464 9.83 -4.17 5.17
N ASP A 465 9.13 -3.10 5.21
CA ASP A 465 8.43 -2.55 6.33
C ASP A 465 6.94 -2.41 6.00
N TYR A 466 6.17 -1.92 6.92
CA TYR A 466 4.72 -1.90 7.06
C TYR A 466 3.89 -1.69 5.78
N TYR A 467 4.37 -0.94 4.77
CA TYR A 467 3.52 -0.53 3.66
C TYR A 467 4.14 -0.66 2.26
N ASP A 468 5.45 -0.49 2.09
CA ASP A 468 6.06 -0.44 0.76
C ASP A 468 7.40 -1.18 0.71
N LYS A 469 7.34 -2.49 0.51
CA LYS A 469 8.50 -3.38 0.46
C LYS A 469 9.28 -3.23 -0.83
N VAL A 470 8.54 -3.09 -1.92
CA VAL A 470 9.08 -2.75 -3.24
C VAL A 470 9.00 -1.25 -3.42
N ILE A 471 10.14 -0.57 -3.31
CA ILE A 471 10.22 0.88 -3.45
C ILE A 471 9.87 1.28 -4.88
N ARG A 472 10.51 0.64 -5.86
CA ARG A 472 10.32 0.96 -7.27
C ARG A 472 10.66 -0.23 -8.16
N VAL A 473 9.87 -0.42 -9.21
CA VAL A 473 10.15 -1.31 -10.33
C VAL A 473 10.52 -0.46 -11.54
N THR A 474 11.68 -0.77 -12.13
CA THR A 474 12.16 -0.16 -13.39
C THR A 474 12.44 -1.28 -14.38
N ASP A 475 12.73 -0.94 -15.65
CA ASP A 475 13.09 -1.94 -16.66
C ASP A 475 14.34 -2.75 -16.28
N ASP A 476 15.29 -2.12 -15.56
CA ASP A 476 16.58 -2.74 -15.25
C ASP A 476 16.62 -3.41 -13.87
N ALA A 477 15.80 -2.97 -12.91
CA ALA A 477 15.90 -3.43 -11.54
C ALA A 477 14.60 -3.25 -10.74
N VAL A 478 14.48 -4.04 -9.67
CA VAL A 478 13.48 -3.85 -8.62
C VAL A 478 14.22 -3.36 -7.36
N TYR A 479 13.87 -2.19 -6.86
CA TYR A 479 14.47 -1.59 -5.67
C TYR A 479 13.65 -1.96 -4.44
N LEU A 480 14.33 -2.40 -3.38
CA LEU A 480 13.73 -2.94 -2.16
C LEU A 480 14.25 -2.17 -0.93
N LEU A 481 13.40 -2.01 0.06
CA LEU A 481 13.85 -1.68 1.40
C LEU A 481 14.18 -2.98 2.15
N MET A 482 15.42 -3.08 2.62
CA MET A 482 15.93 -4.27 3.31
C MET A 482 16.41 -3.93 4.70
N HIS A 483 16.07 -4.79 5.68
CA HIS A 483 16.55 -4.70 7.05
C HIS A 483 17.72 -5.63 7.30
N ARG A 484 18.77 -5.15 7.96
CA ARG A 484 19.91 -5.96 8.41
C ARG A 484 20.26 -5.58 9.85
N GLY A 485 19.74 -6.33 10.81
CA GLY A 485 19.85 -5.97 12.23
C GLY A 485 18.92 -4.80 12.58
N THR A 486 19.50 -3.66 12.92
CA THR A 486 18.79 -2.42 13.25
C THR A 486 18.81 -1.40 12.11
N ASP A 487 19.50 -1.69 11.02
CA ASP A 487 19.76 -0.75 9.95
C ASP A 487 18.93 -1.08 8.70
N ASN A 488 18.54 -0.05 7.97
CA ASN A 488 17.79 -0.12 6.72
C ASN A 488 18.69 0.18 5.52
N TYR A 489 18.43 -0.50 4.41
CA TYR A 489 19.22 -0.44 3.20
C TYR A 489 18.34 -0.41 1.96
N ILE A 490 18.78 0.29 0.92
CA ILE A 490 18.14 0.22 -0.39
C ILE A 490 18.89 -0.80 -1.22
N ASP A 491 18.37 -2.01 -1.35
CA ASP A 491 18.93 -3.07 -2.18
C ASP A 491 18.20 -3.15 -3.52
N LYS A 492 18.77 -3.90 -4.47
CA LYS A 492 18.14 -4.09 -5.77
C LYS A 492 18.20 -5.54 -6.25
N ILE A 493 17.15 -5.96 -6.95
CA ILE A 493 17.11 -7.19 -7.74
C ILE A 493 17.42 -6.81 -9.19
N THR A 494 18.33 -7.54 -9.81
CA THR A 494 18.69 -7.43 -11.23
C THR A 494 18.62 -8.80 -11.87
N GLU A 495 18.58 -8.83 -13.21
CA GLU A 495 18.78 -10.05 -14.01
C GLU A 495 20.25 -10.44 -14.12
#